data_5fda45cc2dedcb790efacf631e8b8c2b
#
_entry.id   5fda45cc2dedcb790efacf631e8b8c2b
#
_cell.length_a   1.000
_cell.length_b   1.000
_cell.length_c   1.000
_cell.angle_alpha   90.00
_cell.angle_beta   90.00
_cell.angle_gamma   90.00
#
_symmetry.space_group_name_H-M   'P 1'
#
loop_
_entity.id
_entity.type
_entity.pdbx_description
1 polymer ?
#
loop_
_entity_poly.entity_id
_entity_poly.type
_entity_poly.pdbx_seq_one_letter_code
_entity_poly.pdbx_strand_id
1 'polypeptide(L)'
;VPQLYWEIGNRAADYKTLITWWNKHASARPLYIGEDIERTAKYADPDNPKSHQLPAKHRLHQQMPNVKGTVLWYAKTAADNVGNIGHTLRDYYWRTPALPPLMPFLDDKAPKKVKGLKLVWTENGPQLTWKAPKGKKWGDVANRYVIYRFEKGEKVDLSNASSILKVTYDESFQLPYVKDKRFTYLVTALDRVGNESKGKKKAVSF
;
A
#
# COMPACT_ATOMS: atom_id res chain seq x y z
N VAL A 1 -14.30 -8.09 7.00
CA VAL A 1 -13.80 -8.87 5.85
C VAL A 1 -14.87 -9.88 5.45
N PRO A 2 -15.85 -9.54 4.60
CA PRO A 2 -16.75 -10.52 4.02
C PRO A 2 -15.99 -11.41 3.04
N GLN A 3 -16.39 -12.69 2.98
CA GLN A 3 -15.81 -13.69 2.08
C GLN A 3 -16.63 -13.76 0.78
N LEU A 4 -16.20 -13.05 -0.25
CA LEU A 4 -16.82 -13.04 -1.55
C LEU A 4 -16.09 -14.04 -2.49
N TYR A 5 -16.22 -15.32 -2.21
CA TYR A 5 -15.45 -16.38 -2.84
C TYR A 5 -15.97 -16.83 -4.22
N TRP A 6 -17.05 -16.24 -4.69
CA TRP A 6 -17.66 -16.59 -5.98
C TRP A 6 -17.09 -15.79 -7.15
N GLU A 7 -17.33 -16.27 -8.34
CA GLU A 7 -17.01 -15.59 -9.59
C GLU A 7 -18.01 -14.47 -9.90
N ILE A 8 -17.62 -13.54 -10.76
CA ILE A 8 -18.52 -12.60 -11.40
C ILE A 8 -19.44 -13.42 -12.32
N GLY A 9 -20.75 -13.20 -12.22
CA GLY A 9 -21.75 -13.93 -12.97
C GLY A 9 -22.25 -15.22 -12.29
N ASN A 10 -21.85 -15.49 -11.04
CA ASN A 10 -22.39 -16.63 -10.30
C ASN A 10 -23.90 -16.45 -10.07
N ARG A 11 -24.69 -17.48 -10.45
CA ARG A 11 -26.15 -17.40 -10.42
C ARG A 11 -26.73 -17.18 -9.02
N ALA A 12 -26.14 -17.76 -7.99
CA ALA A 12 -26.67 -17.71 -6.62
C ALA A 12 -26.04 -16.59 -5.78
N ALA A 13 -24.77 -16.22 -6.07
CA ALA A 13 -24.00 -15.31 -5.24
C ALA A 13 -23.00 -14.51 -6.11
N ASP A 14 -23.53 -13.72 -7.05
CA ASP A 14 -22.71 -12.92 -7.96
C ASP A 14 -21.78 -11.96 -7.23
N TYR A 15 -20.51 -12.04 -7.53
CA TYR A 15 -19.47 -11.20 -6.91
C TYR A 15 -19.75 -9.71 -7.04
N LYS A 16 -20.16 -9.24 -8.22
CA LYS A 16 -20.45 -7.82 -8.46
C LYS A 16 -21.62 -7.31 -7.61
N THR A 17 -22.66 -8.10 -7.49
CA THR A 17 -23.83 -7.81 -6.66
C THR A 17 -23.43 -7.72 -5.19
N LEU A 18 -22.69 -8.71 -4.72
CA LEU A 18 -22.26 -8.77 -3.30
C LEU A 18 -21.31 -7.64 -2.92
N ILE A 19 -20.28 -7.35 -3.73
CA ILE A 19 -19.35 -6.26 -3.41
C ILE A 19 -20.05 -4.89 -3.43
N THR A 20 -20.98 -4.69 -4.35
CA THR A 20 -21.79 -3.45 -4.42
C THR A 20 -22.61 -3.28 -3.15
N TRP A 21 -23.24 -4.35 -2.68
CA TRP A 21 -24.03 -4.34 -1.44
C TRP A 21 -23.14 -4.01 -0.23
N TRP A 22 -22.01 -4.71 -0.09
CA TRP A 22 -21.07 -4.46 1.01
C TRP A 22 -20.50 -3.03 0.98
N ASN A 23 -20.14 -2.52 -0.20
CA ASN A 23 -19.66 -1.15 -0.35
C ASN A 23 -20.72 -0.13 0.10
N LYS A 24 -21.98 -0.34 -0.25
CA LYS A 24 -23.10 0.53 0.16
C LYS A 24 -23.35 0.50 1.67
N HIS A 25 -23.16 -0.67 2.30
CA HIS A 25 -23.46 -0.88 3.72
C HIS A 25 -22.22 -0.84 4.62
N ALA A 26 -21.05 -0.52 4.06
CA ALA A 26 -19.84 -0.32 4.86
C ALA A 26 -20.05 0.84 5.84
N SER A 27 -19.76 0.57 7.11
CA SER A 27 -19.79 1.58 8.16
C SER A 27 -18.45 2.33 8.22
N ALA A 28 -18.20 3.08 9.30
CA ALA A 28 -16.94 3.81 9.55
C ALA A 28 -15.68 2.92 9.71
N ARG A 29 -15.78 1.63 9.41
CA ARG A 29 -14.66 0.68 9.47
C ARG A 29 -14.11 0.41 8.07
N PRO A 30 -12.79 0.25 7.90
CA PRO A 30 -12.21 -0.17 6.62
C PRO A 30 -12.80 -1.51 6.17
N LEU A 31 -13.29 -1.56 4.93
CA LEU A 31 -13.83 -2.76 4.31
C LEU A 31 -12.72 -3.43 3.48
N TYR A 32 -12.42 -4.69 3.79
CA TYR A 32 -11.58 -5.56 2.96
C TYR A 32 -12.45 -6.68 2.41
N ILE A 33 -12.17 -7.11 1.20
CA ILE A 33 -12.90 -8.22 0.57
C ILE A 33 -12.03 -9.48 0.61
N GLY A 34 -12.57 -10.55 1.20
CA GLY A 34 -11.98 -11.88 1.12
C GLY A 34 -12.30 -12.50 -0.23
N GLU A 35 -11.28 -12.93 -0.96
CA GLU A 35 -11.41 -13.52 -2.28
C GLU A 35 -10.80 -14.91 -2.37
N ASP A 36 -11.49 -15.82 -3.07
CA ASP A 36 -10.94 -17.10 -3.51
C ASP A 36 -10.21 -16.88 -4.84
N ILE A 37 -8.88 -16.80 -4.79
CA ILE A 37 -8.07 -16.57 -6.00
C ILE A 37 -7.90 -17.84 -6.85
N GLU A 38 -8.09 -19.03 -6.29
CA GLU A 38 -8.10 -20.25 -7.08
C GLU A 38 -9.34 -20.30 -7.99
N ARG A 39 -10.51 -19.98 -7.44
CA ARG A 39 -11.73 -19.83 -8.22
C ARG A 39 -11.61 -18.68 -9.22
N THR A 40 -11.06 -17.55 -8.80
CA THR A 40 -10.80 -16.40 -9.68
C THR A 40 -9.94 -16.77 -10.89
N ALA A 41 -8.97 -17.68 -10.72
CA ALA A 41 -8.11 -18.18 -11.80
C ALA A 41 -8.85 -19.08 -12.80
N LYS A 42 -9.90 -19.79 -12.36
CA LYS A 42 -10.65 -20.76 -13.18
C LYS A 42 -11.69 -20.14 -14.10
N TYR A 43 -12.17 -18.94 -13.78
CA TYR A 43 -13.23 -18.29 -14.54
C TYR A 43 -12.68 -17.16 -15.41
N ALA A 44 -13.21 -17.06 -16.63
CA ALA A 44 -12.82 -16.01 -17.56
C ALA A 44 -13.34 -14.63 -17.14
N ASP A 45 -12.56 -13.59 -17.40
CA ASP A 45 -13.00 -12.20 -17.27
C ASP A 45 -14.16 -11.94 -18.25
N PRO A 46 -15.32 -11.43 -17.80
CA PRO A 46 -16.44 -11.14 -18.67
C PRO A 46 -16.12 -10.21 -19.84
N ASP A 47 -15.18 -9.29 -19.64
CA ASP A 47 -14.78 -8.30 -20.65
C ASP A 47 -13.59 -8.78 -21.51
N ASN A 48 -12.89 -9.83 -21.07
CA ASN A 48 -11.72 -10.39 -21.77
C ASN A 48 -11.64 -11.91 -21.56
N PRO A 49 -12.30 -12.72 -22.40
CA PRO A 49 -12.36 -14.19 -22.24
C PRO A 49 -10.99 -14.91 -22.27
N LYS A 50 -9.93 -14.24 -22.70
CA LYS A 50 -8.56 -14.78 -22.68
C LYS A 50 -7.85 -14.58 -21.33
N SER A 51 -8.46 -13.86 -20.40
CA SER A 51 -7.94 -13.58 -19.07
C SER A 51 -8.82 -14.20 -18.00
N HIS A 52 -8.24 -14.44 -16.82
CA HIS A 52 -8.99 -14.80 -15.61
C HIS A 52 -9.68 -13.56 -14.99
N GLN A 53 -10.56 -13.77 -13.99
CA GLN A 53 -11.39 -12.68 -13.45
C GLN A 53 -10.66 -11.69 -12.52
N LEU A 54 -9.39 -11.86 -12.17
CA LEU A 54 -8.68 -10.93 -11.27
C LEU A 54 -8.68 -9.49 -11.78
N PRO A 55 -8.40 -9.20 -13.08
CA PRO A 55 -8.52 -7.84 -13.61
C PRO A 55 -9.93 -7.24 -13.47
N ALA A 56 -10.99 -8.02 -13.75
CA ALA A 56 -12.35 -7.54 -13.62
C ALA A 56 -12.71 -7.20 -12.16
N LYS A 57 -12.36 -8.07 -11.23
CA LYS A 57 -12.55 -7.83 -9.79
C LYS A 57 -11.80 -6.60 -9.33
N HIS A 58 -10.54 -6.42 -9.78
CA HIS A 58 -9.76 -5.23 -9.44
C HIS A 58 -10.39 -3.94 -9.97
N ARG A 59 -10.91 -3.94 -11.22
CA ARG A 59 -11.67 -2.79 -11.76
C ARG A 59 -12.91 -2.47 -10.91
N LEU A 60 -13.63 -3.48 -10.42
CA LEU A 60 -14.75 -3.28 -9.50
C LEU A 60 -14.31 -2.63 -8.18
N HIS A 61 -13.19 -3.08 -7.59
CA HIS A 61 -12.66 -2.48 -6.35
C HIS A 61 -12.35 -0.99 -6.52
N GLN A 62 -11.76 -0.60 -7.65
CA GLN A 62 -11.46 0.81 -7.93
C GLN A 62 -12.71 1.70 -7.99
N GLN A 63 -13.88 1.12 -8.32
CA GLN A 63 -15.16 1.82 -8.35
C GLN A 63 -15.85 1.86 -6.97
N MET A 64 -15.31 1.17 -5.97
CA MET A 64 -15.92 0.97 -4.65
C MET A 64 -15.16 1.76 -3.57
N PRO A 65 -15.54 3.01 -3.28
CA PRO A 65 -14.74 3.91 -2.43
C PRO A 65 -14.54 3.41 -0.99
N ASN A 66 -15.44 2.55 -0.49
CA ASN A 66 -15.33 1.98 0.85
C ASN A 66 -14.49 0.70 0.90
N VAL A 67 -14.20 0.05 -0.24
CA VAL A 67 -13.29 -1.10 -0.30
C VAL A 67 -11.84 -0.59 -0.22
N LYS A 68 -11.13 -1.00 0.84
CA LYS A 68 -9.77 -0.53 1.14
C LYS A 68 -8.69 -1.56 0.81
N GLY A 69 -9.09 -2.76 0.42
CA GLY A 69 -8.16 -3.80 0.04
C GLY A 69 -8.80 -5.19 -0.04
N THR A 70 -7.96 -6.18 -0.27
CA THR A 70 -8.36 -7.58 -0.40
C THR A 70 -7.56 -8.48 0.51
N VAL A 71 -8.17 -9.59 0.90
CA VAL A 71 -7.53 -10.71 1.58
C VAL A 71 -7.69 -11.93 0.67
N LEU A 72 -6.59 -12.38 0.12
CA LEU A 72 -6.60 -13.46 -0.87
C LEU A 72 -6.52 -14.83 -0.20
N TRP A 73 -7.46 -15.69 -0.48
CA TRP A 73 -7.49 -17.08 -0.11
C TRP A 73 -7.20 -17.93 -1.37
N TYR A 74 -6.21 -18.80 -1.42
CA TYR A 74 -5.20 -18.89 -0.38
C TYR A 74 -3.80 -18.65 -0.98
N ALA A 75 -2.83 -18.33 -0.16
CA ALA A 75 -1.52 -17.84 -0.58
C ALA A 75 -0.79 -18.78 -1.58
N LYS A 76 -0.98 -20.10 -1.47
CA LYS A 76 -0.34 -21.10 -2.35
C LYS A 76 -0.69 -20.87 -3.83
N THR A 77 -1.92 -20.52 -4.16
CA THR A 77 -2.35 -20.24 -5.54
C THR A 77 -1.54 -19.10 -6.16
N ALA A 78 -1.26 -18.04 -5.38
CA ALA A 78 -0.41 -16.93 -5.84
C ALA A 78 1.07 -17.34 -5.91
N ALA A 79 1.57 -18.08 -4.92
CA ALA A 79 2.96 -18.54 -4.85
C ALA A 79 3.30 -19.50 -5.99
N ASP A 80 2.41 -20.43 -6.31
CA ASP A 80 2.56 -21.40 -7.41
C ASP A 80 2.22 -20.78 -8.78
N ASN A 81 1.83 -19.51 -8.81
CA ASN A 81 1.45 -18.77 -10.02
C ASN A 81 0.34 -19.44 -10.85
N VAL A 82 -0.63 -20.09 -10.21
CA VAL A 82 -1.75 -20.78 -10.88
C VAL A 82 -2.49 -19.77 -11.76
N GLY A 83 -2.71 -20.13 -13.04
CA GLY A 83 -3.37 -19.25 -14.01
C GLY A 83 -2.70 -17.88 -14.20
N ASN A 84 -1.42 -17.77 -13.93
CA ASN A 84 -0.64 -16.52 -13.98
C ASN A 84 -1.04 -15.45 -12.94
N ILE A 85 -1.75 -15.83 -11.88
CA ILE A 85 -2.23 -14.90 -10.85
C ILE A 85 -1.09 -14.24 -10.08
N GLY A 86 -0.07 -15.02 -9.69
CA GLY A 86 1.08 -14.50 -8.95
C GLY A 86 1.83 -13.40 -9.70
N HIS A 87 2.09 -13.61 -10.99
CA HIS A 87 2.71 -12.59 -11.84
C HIS A 87 1.78 -11.38 -12.04
N THR A 88 0.48 -11.60 -12.25
CA THR A 88 -0.49 -10.52 -12.40
C THR A 88 -0.53 -9.63 -11.14
N LEU A 89 -0.53 -10.22 -9.95
CA LEU A 89 -0.45 -9.47 -8.70
C LEU A 89 0.85 -8.66 -8.61
N ARG A 90 2.00 -9.31 -8.80
CA ARG A 90 3.33 -8.69 -8.67
C ARG A 90 3.54 -7.57 -9.71
N ASP A 91 3.21 -7.82 -10.97
CA ASP A 91 3.62 -6.95 -12.07
C ASP A 91 2.62 -5.82 -12.37
N TYR A 92 1.36 -5.96 -11.92
CA TYR A 92 0.31 -4.97 -12.21
C TYR A 92 -0.30 -4.35 -10.96
N TYR A 93 -0.64 -5.13 -9.91
CA TYR A 93 -1.45 -4.63 -8.80
C TYR A 93 -0.66 -4.32 -7.54
N TRP A 94 0.40 -5.07 -7.25
CA TRP A 94 1.24 -4.91 -6.04
C TRP A 94 2.65 -4.43 -6.35
N ARG A 95 2.81 -3.64 -7.39
CA ARG A 95 4.11 -3.11 -7.82
C ARG A 95 4.76 -2.18 -6.82
N THR A 96 3.98 -1.53 -6.00
CA THR A 96 4.43 -0.53 -5.03
C THR A 96 3.90 -0.86 -3.64
N PRO A 97 4.63 -0.48 -2.56
CA PRO A 97 4.10 -0.57 -1.22
C PRO A 97 2.80 0.24 -1.08
N ALA A 98 1.90 -0.21 -0.21
CA ALA A 98 0.71 0.52 0.17
C ALA A 98 0.73 0.79 1.68
N LEU A 99 0.25 1.95 2.09
CA LEU A 99 0.02 2.24 3.49
C LEU A 99 -1.33 1.65 3.94
N PRO A 100 -1.44 1.20 5.21
CA PRO A 100 -2.72 0.75 5.73
C PRO A 100 -3.73 1.91 5.74
N PRO A 101 -5.02 1.64 5.55
CA PRO A 101 -6.05 2.66 5.61
C PRO A 101 -6.11 3.28 7.00
N LEU A 102 -6.43 4.57 7.04
CA LEU A 102 -6.62 5.31 8.28
C LEU A 102 -7.75 4.72 9.12
N MET A 103 -7.59 4.78 10.45
CA MET A 103 -8.58 4.35 11.43
C MET A 103 -8.95 5.50 12.36
N PRO A 104 -9.59 6.58 11.85
CA PRO A 104 -9.84 7.81 12.62
C PRO A 104 -10.76 7.58 13.82
N PHE A 105 -11.52 6.50 13.83
CA PHE A 105 -12.34 6.09 14.96
C PHE A 105 -11.54 5.57 16.18
N LEU A 106 -10.26 5.22 15.98
CA LEU A 106 -9.34 4.85 17.06
C LEU A 106 -8.47 6.03 17.47
N ASP A 107 -7.91 6.74 16.50
CA ASP A 107 -7.11 7.95 16.69
C ASP A 107 -7.05 8.72 15.36
N ASP A 108 -7.18 10.05 15.42
CA ASP A 108 -7.14 10.95 14.26
C ASP A 108 -5.94 11.92 14.29
N LYS A 109 -5.00 11.71 15.23
CA LYS A 109 -3.85 12.60 15.43
C LYS A 109 -2.56 11.98 14.91
N ALA A 110 -2.01 12.59 13.88
CA ALA A 110 -0.72 12.19 13.35
C ALA A 110 0.44 12.46 14.32
N PRO A 111 1.47 11.62 14.34
CA PRO A 111 2.69 11.88 15.10
C PRO A 111 3.40 13.14 14.58
N LYS A 112 4.33 13.67 15.36
CA LYS A 112 5.20 14.76 14.92
C LYS A 112 6.15 14.25 13.83
N LYS A 113 6.64 15.17 12.97
CA LYS A 113 7.64 14.85 11.96
C LYS A 113 8.95 14.36 12.59
N VAL A 114 9.68 13.51 11.88
CA VAL A 114 11.01 13.04 12.25
C VAL A 114 11.99 14.19 12.47
N LYS A 115 13.02 13.98 13.31
CA LYS A 115 14.04 14.97 13.61
C LYS A 115 15.38 14.57 13.02
N GLY A 116 16.25 15.54 12.80
CA GLY A 116 17.65 15.31 12.46
C GLY A 116 17.88 14.50 11.18
N LEU A 117 16.96 14.56 10.20
CA LEU A 117 17.14 13.86 8.93
C LEU A 117 18.41 14.35 8.24
N LYS A 118 19.35 13.44 8.02
CA LYS A 118 20.63 13.69 7.35
C LYS A 118 21.04 12.54 6.45
N LEU A 119 21.91 12.83 5.49
CA LEU A 119 22.63 11.85 4.70
C LEU A 119 23.97 11.57 5.37
N VAL A 120 24.33 10.31 5.49
CA VAL A 120 25.63 9.83 5.97
C VAL A 120 26.19 8.88 4.93
N TRP A 121 27.48 8.94 4.65
CA TRP A 121 28.17 7.95 3.86
C TRP A 121 28.73 6.87 4.77
N THR A 122 28.42 5.64 4.49
CA THR A 122 28.88 4.44 5.20
C THR A 122 29.72 3.58 4.26
N GLU A 123 30.34 2.52 4.78
CA GLU A 123 31.03 1.51 3.95
C GLU A 123 30.10 0.89 2.90
N ASN A 124 28.79 0.80 3.21
CA ASN A 124 27.76 0.27 2.31
C ASN A 124 27.14 1.35 1.39
N GLY A 125 27.71 2.57 1.36
CA GLY A 125 27.23 3.69 0.54
C GLY A 125 26.37 4.70 1.30
N PRO A 126 25.53 5.49 0.59
CA PRO A 126 24.76 6.58 1.17
C PRO A 126 23.58 6.08 2.01
N GLN A 127 23.45 6.59 3.23
CA GLN A 127 22.39 6.21 4.17
C GLN A 127 21.67 7.45 4.69
N LEU A 128 20.34 7.44 4.67
CA LEU A 128 19.54 8.39 5.44
C LEU A 128 19.46 7.93 6.90
N THR A 129 19.61 8.88 7.81
CA THR A 129 19.39 8.65 9.25
C THR A 129 18.53 9.77 9.82
N TRP A 130 17.71 9.43 10.80
CA TRP A 130 16.85 10.39 11.50
C TRP A 130 16.66 9.97 12.96
N LYS A 131 15.88 10.73 13.70
CA LYS A 131 15.47 10.41 15.07
C LYS A 131 13.96 10.41 15.16
N ALA A 132 13.42 9.47 15.92
CA ALA A 132 12.00 9.42 16.24
C ALA A 132 11.49 10.74 16.81
N PRO A 133 10.30 11.18 16.46
CA PRO A 133 9.66 12.29 17.13
C PRO A 133 9.25 11.86 18.55
N LYS A 134 9.35 12.79 19.51
CA LYS A 134 8.82 12.54 20.86
C LYS A 134 7.30 12.60 20.84
N GLY A 135 6.65 11.52 21.21
CA GLY A 135 5.22 11.39 21.50
C GLY A 135 4.99 11.22 23.00
N LYS A 136 3.87 11.70 23.52
CA LYS A 136 3.52 11.58 24.94
C LYS A 136 2.35 10.59 25.16
N LYS A 137 1.48 10.43 24.16
CA LYS A 137 0.29 9.56 24.23
C LYS A 137 0.50 8.35 23.33
N TRP A 138 -0.21 7.28 23.60
CA TRP A 138 -0.17 6.04 22.83
C TRP A 138 -0.36 6.25 21.33
N GLY A 139 -1.31 7.09 20.89
CA GLY A 139 -1.56 7.39 19.49
C GLY A 139 -0.50 8.28 18.83
N ASP A 140 0.19 9.17 19.59
CA ASP A 140 1.14 10.13 19.05
C ASP A 140 2.56 9.56 18.85
N VAL A 141 2.79 8.29 19.17
CA VAL A 141 4.11 7.66 19.08
C VAL A 141 4.33 7.12 17.68
N ALA A 142 5.43 7.53 17.06
CA ALA A 142 5.86 6.94 15.79
C ALA A 142 6.12 5.43 15.97
N ASN A 143 5.47 4.64 15.13
CA ASN A 143 5.62 3.18 15.10
C ASN A 143 6.45 2.72 13.91
N ARG A 144 6.33 3.40 12.78
CA ARG A 144 7.03 3.11 11.52
C ARG A 144 7.39 4.41 10.81
N TYR A 145 8.24 4.31 9.80
CA TYR A 145 8.63 5.42 8.94
C TYR A 145 8.39 5.07 7.48
N VAL A 146 8.01 6.06 6.69
CA VAL A 146 7.87 5.93 5.25
C VAL A 146 8.92 6.78 4.59
N ILE A 147 9.70 6.20 3.70
CA ILE A 147 10.69 6.88 2.89
C ILE A 147 10.12 7.02 1.47
N TYR A 148 9.94 8.26 1.06
CA TYR A 148 9.53 8.61 -0.29
C TYR A 148 10.74 9.10 -1.10
N ARG A 149 10.69 8.87 -2.41
CA ARG A 149 11.66 9.41 -3.36
C ARG A 149 10.93 10.12 -4.50
N PHE A 150 11.38 11.31 -4.79
CA PHE A 150 10.90 12.15 -5.88
C PHE A 150 12.07 12.54 -6.78
N GLU A 151 11.86 12.61 -8.08
CA GLU A 151 12.83 13.15 -9.04
C GLU A 151 13.08 14.64 -8.77
N LYS A 152 14.18 15.17 -9.30
CA LYS A 152 14.47 16.60 -9.20
C LYS A 152 13.35 17.42 -9.89
N GLY A 153 12.73 18.34 -9.14
CA GLY A 153 11.65 19.19 -9.62
C GLY A 153 10.24 18.54 -9.57
N GLU A 154 10.15 17.27 -9.24
CA GLU A 154 8.87 16.61 -9.08
C GLU A 154 8.10 17.19 -7.87
N LYS A 155 6.78 17.38 -8.07
CA LYS A 155 5.89 17.81 -6.97
C LYS A 155 5.75 16.70 -5.96
N VAL A 156 5.94 17.03 -4.69
CA VAL A 156 5.76 16.08 -3.60
C VAL A 156 4.27 15.77 -3.44
N ASP A 157 3.91 14.53 -3.69
CA ASP A 157 2.56 13.99 -3.52
C ASP A 157 2.62 12.68 -2.72
N LEU A 158 2.15 12.71 -1.48
CA LEU A 158 2.14 11.54 -0.59
C LEU A 158 1.00 10.57 -0.92
N SER A 159 0.02 10.97 -1.71
CA SER A 159 -1.04 10.08 -2.17
C SER A 159 -0.57 9.12 -3.28
N ASN A 160 0.54 9.43 -3.92
CA ASN A 160 1.14 8.58 -4.95
C ASN A 160 2.00 7.48 -4.32
N ALA A 161 1.45 6.28 -4.19
CA ALA A 161 2.14 5.12 -3.63
C ALA A 161 3.42 4.73 -4.41
N SER A 162 3.54 5.08 -5.70
CA SER A 162 4.74 4.80 -6.50
C SER A 162 5.98 5.57 -6.03
N SER A 163 5.79 6.64 -5.27
CA SER A 163 6.88 7.40 -4.65
C SER A 163 7.40 6.76 -3.36
N ILE A 164 6.71 5.77 -2.81
CA ILE A 164 7.14 5.05 -1.60
C ILE A 164 8.31 4.12 -1.96
N LEU A 165 9.47 4.42 -1.40
CA LEU A 165 10.67 3.60 -1.57
C LEU A 165 10.73 2.46 -0.54
N LYS A 166 10.35 2.76 0.73
CA LYS A 166 10.37 1.79 1.82
C LYS A 166 9.45 2.22 2.97
N VAL A 167 8.88 1.22 3.63
CA VAL A 167 8.29 1.35 4.97
C VAL A 167 9.16 0.55 5.93
N THR A 168 9.62 1.16 7.04
CA THR A 168 10.56 0.53 7.98
C THR A 168 10.23 0.90 9.43
N TYR A 169 10.73 0.09 10.37
CA TYR A 169 10.75 0.39 11.81
C TYR A 169 12.04 1.07 12.25
N ASP A 170 13.09 1.01 11.41
CA ASP A 170 14.40 1.55 11.71
C ASP A 170 14.44 3.07 11.55
N GLU A 171 15.32 3.74 12.26
CA GLU A 171 15.61 5.17 12.14
C GLU A 171 16.69 5.47 11.09
N SER A 172 16.90 4.53 10.18
CA SER A 172 17.83 4.66 9.07
C SER A 172 17.35 3.88 7.84
N PHE A 173 17.86 4.26 6.67
CA PHE A 173 17.61 3.55 5.43
C PHE A 173 18.79 3.72 4.48
N GLN A 174 19.34 2.59 4.00
CA GLN A 174 20.38 2.56 2.99
C GLN A 174 19.81 2.96 1.63
N LEU A 175 20.31 4.05 1.05
CA LEU A 175 19.84 4.51 -0.25
C LEU A 175 20.46 3.70 -1.40
N PRO A 176 19.70 3.41 -2.46
CA PRO A 176 20.32 2.97 -3.71
C PRO A 176 21.19 4.10 -4.28
N TYR A 177 22.46 3.82 -4.54
CA TYR A 177 23.32 4.75 -5.26
C TYR A 177 22.97 4.77 -6.74
N VAL A 178 22.72 5.95 -7.30
CA VAL A 178 22.43 6.13 -8.73
C VAL A 178 23.27 7.29 -9.23
N LYS A 179 24.37 6.96 -9.92
CA LYS A 179 25.35 7.91 -10.42
C LYS A 179 24.69 9.06 -11.22
N ASP A 180 25.15 10.28 -10.99
CA ASP A 180 24.73 11.51 -11.68
C ASP A 180 23.23 11.84 -11.55
N LYS A 181 22.55 11.25 -10.55
CA LYS A 181 21.13 11.53 -10.26
C LYS A 181 20.95 12.42 -9.05
N ARG A 182 19.86 13.18 -9.09
CA ARG A 182 19.44 14.04 -7.98
C ARG A 182 18.01 13.69 -7.60
N PHE A 183 17.80 13.42 -6.31
CA PHE A 183 16.50 13.09 -5.77
C PHE A 183 16.16 13.97 -4.57
N THR A 184 14.87 14.15 -4.34
CA THR A 184 14.36 14.63 -3.07
C THR A 184 13.79 13.45 -2.30
N TYR A 185 14.41 13.12 -1.18
CA TYR A 185 13.85 12.15 -0.23
C TYR A 185 13.01 12.87 0.80
N LEU A 186 11.92 12.22 1.21
CA LEU A 186 11.07 12.70 2.28
C LEU A 186 10.81 11.55 3.23
N VAL A 187 10.99 11.79 4.53
CA VAL A 187 10.72 10.81 5.58
C VAL A 187 9.58 11.30 6.44
N THR A 188 8.56 10.46 6.57
CA THR A 188 7.41 10.66 7.46
C THR A 188 7.45 9.64 8.60
N ALA A 189 6.66 9.87 9.62
CA ALA A 189 6.40 8.92 10.70
C ALA A 189 4.93 8.49 10.66
N LEU A 190 4.68 7.20 10.83
CA LEU A 190 3.35 6.62 11.01
C LEU A 190 3.17 6.20 12.46
N ASP A 191 1.98 6.40 12.99
CA ASP A 191 1.55 5.77 14.24
C ASP A 191 1.00 4.35 14.01
N ARG A 192 0.44 3.76 15.06
CA ARG A 192 -0.10 2.39 15.02
C ARG A 192 -1.37 2.24 14.19
N VAL A 193 -2.12 3.32 13.99
CA VAL A 193 -3.40 3.33 13.25
C VAL A 193 -3.29 3.95 11.87
N GLY A 194 -2.06 4.25 11.43
CA GLY A 194 -1.76 4.69 10.08
C GLY A 194 -1.78 6.20 9.87
N ASN A 195 -1.97 7.02 10.92
CA ASN A 195 -1.86 8.47 10.77
C ASN A 195 -0.43 8.85 10.41
N GLU A 196 -0.28 9.63 9.34
CA GLU A 196 1.02 10.01 8.78
C GLU A 196 1.38 11.45 9.13
N SER A 197 2.59 11.63 9.64
CA SER A 197 3.12 12.94 9.98
C SER A 197 3.42 13.78 8.74
N LYS A 198 3.57 15.08 8.91
CA LYS A 198 4.26 15.92 7.92
C LYS A 198 5.69 15.41 7.71
N GLY A 199 6.12 15.36 6.46
CA GLY A 199 7.44 14.85 6.09
C GLY A 199 8.58 15.81 6.39
N LYS A 200 9.78 15.26 6.57
CA LYS A 200 11.06 16.00 6.57
C LYS A 200 11.78 15.69 5.24
N LYS A 201 12.15 16.73 4.50
CA LYS A 201 12.81 16.61 3.18
C LYS A 201 14.32 16.62 3.31
N LYS A 202 15.01 15.90 2.41
CA LYS A 202 16.44 15.94 2.17
C LYS A 202 16.72 15.80 0.68
N ALA A 203 17.31 16.83 0.06
CA ALA A 203 17.85 16.70 -1.29
C ALA A 203 19.18 15.95 -1.23
N VAL A 204 19.39 15.05 -2.17
CA VAL A 204 20.59 14.23 -2.33
C VAL A 204 21.02 14.26 -3.79
N SER A 205 22.30 14.46 -4.01
CA SER A 205 22.96 14.33 -5.32
C SER A 205 24.00 13.23 -5.19
N PHE A 206 24.02 12.34 -6.15
CA PHE A 206 24.98 11.25 -6.26
C PHE A 206 25.99 11.53 -7.33
#